data_1a028f0597f75fe04f797795d9d693ea
#
_entry.id   1a028f0597f75fe04f797795d9d693ea
#
_cell.length_a   1.000
_cell.length_b   1.000
_cell.length_c   1.000
_cell.angle_alpha   90.00
_cell.angle_beta   90.00
_cell.angle_gamma   90.00
#
_symmetry.space_group_name_H-M   'P 1'
#
loop_
_entity.id
_entity.type
_entity.pdbx_description
1 polymer ?
#
loop_
_entity_poly.entity_id
_entity_poly.type
_entity_poly.pdbx_seq_one_letter_code
_entity_poly.pdbx_strand_id
1 'polypeptide(L)'
;RAPCALGAEGVYVGTRFIATNECAANDHAKELICKLSGSNLLYVDETQRSLPTEFAAEAYVKHRLAPTVPTTVDLVGALRTGMYDGEPDKGIVTVNTGIDVIRSVVPAAQVVSELMADFLRYADFLKAKASAEEATPTA
;
A
#
# COMPACT_ATOMS: atom_id res chain seq x y z
N ARG A 1 10.94 6.54 5.98
CA ARG A 1 12.24 7.24 5.88
C ARG A 1 12.40 7.96 4.55
N ALA A 2 12.23 7.28 3.40
CA ALA A 2 12.45 7.88 2.09
C ALA A 2 11.64 9.18 1.85
N PRO A 3 10.34 9.27 2.18
CA PRO A 3 9.60 10.51 2.00
C PRO A 3 10.19 11.70 2.77
N CYS A 4 10.59 11.49 4.02
CA CYS A 4 11.20 12.56 4.82
C CYS A 4 12.56 13.00 4.26
N ALA A 5 13.36 12.07 3.73
CA ALA A 5 14.63 12.40 3.05
C ALA A 5 14.42 13.25 1.79
N LEU A 6 13.24 13.16 1.18
CA LEU A 6 12.83 13.96 0.01
C LEU A 6 12.08 15.24 0.39
N GLY A 7 12.07 15.63 1.68
CA GLY A 7 11.48 16.86 2.16
C GLY A 7 9.97 16.77 2.48
N ALA A 8 9.39 15.58 2.58
CA ALA A 8 8.00 15.44 2.99
C ALA A 8 7.84 15.76 4.49
N GLU A 9 6.87 16.60 4.83
CA GLU A 9 6.51 16.95 6.19
C GLU A 9 5.60 15.92 6.87
N GLY A 10 5.04 15.00 6.08
CA GLY A 10 4.17 13.94 6.56
C GLY A 10 4.01 12.83 5.54
N VAL A 11 3.36 11.74 5.95
CA VAL A 11 3.08 10.60 5.09
C VAL A 11 1.62 10.18 5.20
N TYR A 12 1.03 9.82 4.07
CA TYR A 12 -0.28 9.18 4.02
C TYR A 12 -0.10 7.66 3.87
N VAL A 13 -0.66 6.90 4.80
CA VAL A 13 -0.50 5.44 4.85
C VAL A 13 -1.88 4.79 4.77
N GLY A 14 -2.15 4.07 3.69
CA GLY A 14 -3.41 3.35 3.48
C GLY A 14 -3.24 1.83 3.61
N THR A 15 -2.59 1.21 2.65
CA THR A 15 -2.52 -0.25 2.50
C THR A 15 -2.02 -0.99 3.75
N ARG A 16 -1.05 -0.42 4.50
CA ARG A 16 -0.57 -1.03 5.74
C ARG A 16 -1.68 -1.17 6.78
N PHE A 17 -2.61 -0.20 6.85
CA PHE A 17 -3.73 -0.25 7.78
C PHE A 17 -4.83 -1.21 7.36
N ILE A 18 -4.91 -1.63 6.09
CA ILE A 18 -5.80 -2.73 5.67
C ILE A 18 -5.37 -4.02 6.36
N ALA A 19 -4.08 -4.29 6.48
CA ALA A 19 -3.54 -5.45 7.18
C ALA A 19 -3.42 -5.22 8.70
N THR A 20 -4.50 -4.74 9.31
CA THR A 20 -4.62 -4.62 10.77
C THR A 20 -5.83 -5.37 11.31
N ASN A 21 -5.80 -5.68 12.61
CA ASN A 21 -6.89 -6.38 13.28
C ASN A 21 -8.19 -5.57 13.24
N GLU A 22 -8.07 -4.25 13.34
CA GLU A 22 -9.21 -3.32 13.43
C GLU A 22 -9.83 -3.00 12.06
N CYS A 23 -9.13 -3.26 10.96
CA CYS A 23 -9.68 -3.03 9.63
C CYS A 23 -10.82 -4.01 9.34
N ALA A 24 -11.92 -3.48 8.82
CA ALA A 24 -13.12 -4.27 8.47
C ALA A 24 -12.94 -5.12 7.18
N ALA A 25 -11.81 -5.03 6.48
CA ALA A 25 -11.50 -5.92 5.37
C ALA A 25 -11.52 -7.38 5.85
N ASN A 26 -12.00 -8.30 5.01
CA ASN A 26 -12.04 -9.70 5.37
C ASN A 26 -10.62 -10.31 5.50
N ASP A 27 -10.53 -11.40 6.24
CA ASP A 27 -9.24 -12.01 6.55
C ASP A 27 -8.54 -12.56 5.31
N HIS A 28 -9.29 -13.07 4.32
CA HIS A 28 -8.72 -13.57 3.07
C HIS A 28 -8.03 -12.43 2.29
N ALA A 29 -8.65 -11.26 2.16
CA ALA A 29 -8.02 -10.10 1.55
C ALA A 29 -6.74 -9.67 2.30
N LYS A 30 -6.77 -9.66 3.64
CA LYS A 30 -5.60 -9.36 4.48
C LYS A 30 -4.47 -10.38 4.27
N GLU A 31 -4.80 -11.67 4.18
CA GLU A 31 -3.82 -12.71 3.88
C GLU A 31 -3.16 -12.54 2.52
N LEU A 32 -3.94 -12.23 1.48
CA LEU A 32 -3.42 -11.98 0.14
C LEU A 32 -2.44 -10.79 0.14
N ILE A 33 -2.76 -9.71 0.87
CA ILE A 33 -1.87 -8.56 1.04
C ILE A 33 -0.54 -8.97 1.67
N CYS A 34 -0.54 -9.87 2.63
CA CYS A 34 0.68 -10.33 3.31
C CYS A 34 1.50 -11.33 2.47
N LYS A 35 0.89 -12.02 1.52
CA LYS A 35 1.50 -13.09 0.72
C LYS A 35 2.01 -12.64 -0.64
N LEU A 36 1.32 -11.68 -1.29
CA LEU A 36 1.60 -11.29 -2.66
C LEU A 36 2.61 -10.14 -2.73
N SER A 37 3.14 -9.90 -3.93
CA SER A 37 4.11 -8.83 -4.20
C SER A 37 3.48 -7.67 -4.96
N GLY A 38 3.93 -6.46 -4.69
CA GLY A 38 3.58 -5.26 -5.41
C GLY A 38 3.95 -5.27 -6.90
N SER A 39 4.87 -6.15 -7.31
CA SER A 39 5.23 -6.34 -8.72
C SER A 39 4.13 -7.04 -9.55
N ASN A 40 3.19 -7.71 -8.89
CA ASN A 40 2.09 -8.44 -9.53
C ASN A 40 0.79 -7.62 -9.63
N LEU A 41 0.79 -6.36 -9.18
CA LEU A 41 -0.40 -5.53 -9.19
C LEU A 41 -0.90 -5.23 -10.60
N LEU A 42 -2.21 -5.31 -10.78
CA LEU A 42 -2.89 -5.02 -12.03
C LEU A 42 -3.58 -3.66 -11.96
N TYR A 43 -3.43 -2.84 -13.01
CA TYR A 43 -4.19 -1.61 -13.17
C TYR A 43 -5.59 -1.97 -13.69
N VAL A 44 -6.60 -1.82 -12.86
CA VAL A 44 -7.99 -2.09 -13.20
C VAL A 44 -8.69 -0.87 -13.82
N ASP A 45 -8.12 0.31 -13.61
CA ASP A 45 -8.41 1.55 -14.33
C ASP A 45 -7.16 2.45 -14.36
N GLU A 46 -7.31 3.74 -14.71
CA GLU A 46 -6.19 4.69 -14.78
C GLU A 46 -5.54 4.97 -13.42
N THR A 47 -6.28 4.83 -12.34
CA THR A 47 -5.89 5.23 -10.99
C THR A 47 -5.79 4.07 -10.00
N GLN A 48 -6.58 3.03 -10.20
CA GLN A 48 -6.70 1.94 -9.25
C GLN A 48 -5.86 0.72 -9.63
N ARG A 49 -5.22 0.16 -8.62
CA ARG A 49 -4.46 -1.09 -8.70
C ARG A 49 -5.10 -2.12 -7.79
N SER A 50 -5.12 -3.36 -8.24
CA SER A 50 -5.60 -4.49 -7.46
C SER A 50 -4.55 -5.60 -7.41
N LEU A 51 -4.65 -6.44 -6.40
CA LEU A 51 -4.04 -7.76 -6.43
C LEU A 51 -4.56 -8.54 -7.65
N PRO A 52 -3.80 -9.52 -8.18
CA PRO A 52 -4.15 -10.27 -9.38
C PRO A 52 -5.24 -11.32 -9.10
N THR A 53 -6.46 -10.84 -8.83
CA THR A 53 -7.68 -11.65 -8.76
C THR A 53 -8.21 -11.94 -10.16
N GLU A 54 -9.09 -12.93 -10.34
CA GLU A 54 -9.69 -13.23 -11.65
C GLU A 54 -10.42 -12.01 -12.21
N PHE A 55 -11.24 -11.36 -11.39
CA PHE A 55 -11.95 -10.14 -11.78
C PHE A 55 -10.98 -9.01 -12.16
N ALA A 56 -9.91 -8.80 -11.39
CA ALA A 56 -8.91 -7.77 -11.68
C ALA A 56 -8.17 -8.05 -13.00
N ALA A 57 -7.90 -9.32 -13.32
CA ALA A 57 -7.29 -9.71 -14.58
C ALA A 57 -8.19 -9.39 -15.78
N GLU A 58 -9.48 -9.69 -15.68
CA GLU A 58 -10.46 -9.31 -16.72
C GLU A 58 -10.58 -7.79 -16.87
N ALA A 59 -10.66 -7.05 -15.78
CA ALA A 59 -10.72 -5.60 -15.79
C ALA A 59 -9.46 -5.00 -16.42
N TYR A 60 -8.29 -5.53 -16.09
CA TYR A 60 -7.02 -5.12 -16.68
C TYR A 60 -6.99 -5.31 -18.19
N VAL A 61 -7.43 -6.47 -18.69
CA VAL A 61 -7.49 -6.76 -20.13
C VAL A 61 -8.43 -5.77 -20.82
N LYS A 62 -9.61 -5.52 -20.27
CA LYS A 62 -10.58 -4.55 -20.82
C LYS A 62 -9.99 -3.14 -20.85
N HIS A 63 -9.35 -2.70 -19.78
CA HIS A 63 -8.72 -1.39 -19.70
C HIS A 63 -7.59 -1.21 -20.72
N ARG A 64 -6.76 -2.22 -20.93
CA ARG A 64 -5.61 -2.16 -21.86
C ARG A 64 -5.99 -2.33 -23.33
N LEU A 65 -6.98 -3.15 -23.63
CA LEU A 65 -7.37 -3.47 -25.01
C LEU A 65 -8.48 -2.57 -25.55
N ALA A 66 -9.29 -1.98 -24.67
CA ALA A 66 -10.40 -1.11 -25.05
C ALA A 66 -10.44 0.16 -24.21
N PRO A 67 -9.39 0.99 -24.15
CA PRO A 67 -9.29 2.15 -23.26
C PRO A 67 -10.31 3.25 -23.58
N THR A 68 -10.92 3.22 -24.76
CA THR A 68 -11.96 4.20 -25.19
C THR A 68 -13.38 3.81 -24.79
N VAL A 69 -13.58 2.56 -24.37
CA VAL A 69 -14.88 2.14 -23.84
C VAL A 69 -14.91 2.55 -22.36
N PRO A 70 -15.83 3.46 -21.94
CA PRO A 70 -15.98 3.74 -20.52
C PRO A 70 -16.15 2.41 -19.80
N THR A 71 -15.21 2.07 -18.93
CA THR A 71 -15.32 0.88 -18.11
C THR A 71 -16.45 1.13 -17.13
N THR A 72 -17.67 0.76 -17.52
CA THR A 72 -18.82 0.65 -16.63
C THR A 72 -18.69 -0.57 -15.72
N VAL A 73 -17.45 -0.95 -15.39
CA VAL A 73 -17.20 -1.93 -14.36
C VAL A 73 -17.52 -1.23 -13.06
N ASP A 74 -18.50 -1.73 -12.33
CA ASP A 74 -18.79 -1.24 -10.99
C ASP A 74 -17.63 -1.58 -10.05
N LEU A 75 -16.58 -0.76 -10.12
CA LEU A 75 -15.40 -0.93 -9.27
C LEU A 75 -15.73 -0.76 -7.79
N VAL A 76 -16.78 0.00 -7.45
CA VAL A 76 -17.22 0.19 -6.07
C VAL A 76 -17.83 -1.09 -5.54
N GLY A 77 -18.74 -1.72 -6.29
CA GLY A 77 -19.29 -3.03 -5.96
C GLY A 77 -18.21 -4.12 -5.93
N ALA A 78 -17.32 -4.13 -6.92
CA ALA A 78 -16.21 -5.07 -6.98
C ALA A 78 -15.23 -4.92 -5.80
N LEU A 79 -14.98 -3.69 -5.34
CA LEU A 79 -14.16 -3.43 -4.15
C LEU A 79 -14.83 -4.01 -2.90
N ARG A 80 -16.14 -3.79 -2.73
CA ARG A 80 -16.89 -4.36 -1.62
C ARG A 80 -16.80 -5.88 -1.63
N THR A 81 -17.05 -6.51 -2.77
CA THR A 81 -17.01 -7.96 -2.93
C THR A 81 -15.62 -8.53 -2.58
N GLY A 82 -14.55 -7.95 -3.13
CA GLY A 82 -13.18 -8.42 -2.90
C GLY A 82 -12.66 -8.13 -1.49
N MET A 83 -12.92 -6.93 -0.96
CA MET A 83 -12.34 -6.48 0.31
C MET A 83 -13.15 -6.88 1.54
N TYR A 84 -14.49 -6.93 1.44
CA TYR A 84 -15.35 -7.06 2.61
C TYR A 84 -16.18 -8.35 2.61
N ASP A 85 -16.71 -8.76 1.45
CA ASP A 85 -17.61 -9.93 1.38
C ASP A 85 -16.84 -11.27 1.35
N GLY A 86 -15.51 -11.23 1.23
CA GLY A 86 -14.66 -12.43 1.29
C GLY A 86 -14.50 -13.19 -0.03
N GLU A 87 -14.89 -12.56 -1.14
CA GLU A 87 -14.82 -13.14 -2.47
C GLU A 87 -13.83 -12.38 -3.39
N PRO A 88 -12.51 -12.43 -3.11
CA PRO A 88 -11.52 -11.64 -3.85
C PRO A 88 -11.51 -11.94 -5.35
N ASP A 89 -11.76 -13.18 -5.77
CA ASP A 89 -11.76 -13.56 -7.19
C ASP A 89 -12.94 -12.97 -7.96
N LYS A 90 -14.03 -12.61 -7.27
CA LYS A 90 -15.20 -11.93 -7.86
C LYS A 90 -15.13 -10.40 -7.75
N GLY A 91 -14.04 -9.86 -7.23
CA GLY A 91 -13.89 -8.44 -6.99
C GLY A 91 -12.45 -7.96 -7.08
N ILE A 92 -12.19 -6.78 -6.53
CA ILE A 92 -10.86 -6.22 -6.47
C ILE A 92 -10.38 -6.08 -5.03
N VAL A 93 -9.07 -6.31 -4.83
CA VAL A 93 -8.38 -6.03 -3.57
C VAL A 93 -7.42 -4.88 -3.83
N THR A 94 -7.89 -3.66 -3.57
CA THR A 94 -7.16 -2.43 -3.89
C THR A 94 -6.03 -2.19 -2.91
N VAL A 95 -4.82 -2.13 -3.43
CA VAL A 95 -3.59 -1.90 -2.68
C VAL A 95 -2.58 -1.11 -3.50
N ASN A 96 -1.50 -0.67 -2.87
CA ASN A 96 -0.36 -0.07 -3.55
C ASN A 96 0.89 -0.96 -3.44
N THR A 97 1.98 -0.55 -4.11
CA THR A 97 3.25 -1.27 -4.11
C THR A 97 3.90 -1.42 -2.73
N GLY A 98 3.42 -0.69 -1.72
CA GLY A 98 3.89 -0.83 -0.34
C GLY A 98 3.58 -2.18 0.30
N ILE A 99 2.82 -3.07 -0.35
CA ILE A 99 2.56 -4.42 0.18
C ILE A 99 3.84 -5.25 0.35
N ASP A 100 4.90 -4.96 -0.40
CA ASP A 100 6.16 -5.71 -0.32
C ASP A 100 6.82 -5.68 1.07
N VAL A 101 6.45 -4.74 1.92
CA VAL A 101 6.92 -4.65 3.31
C VAL A 101 5.91 -5.12 4.34
N ILE A 102 4.71 -5.53 3.91
CA ILE A 102 3.64 -6.03 4.79
C ILE A 102 3.72 -7.55 4.85
N ARG A 103 3.99 -8.11 6.03
CA ARG A 103 4.20 -9.56 6.19
C ARG A 103 3.21 -10.21 7.17
N SER A 104 2.47 -9.41 7.93
CA SER A 104 1.55 -9.90 8.94
C SER A 104 0.44 -8.90 9.21
N VAL A 105 -0.68 -9.42 9.67
CA VAL A 105 -1.77 -8.64 10.26
C VAL A 105 -1.41 -8.38 11.71
N VAL A 106 -1.45 -7.10 12.12
CA VAL A 106 -1.08 -6.67 13.48
C VAL A 106 -2.07 -5.61 13.97
N PRO A 107 -2.11 -5.30 15.27
CA PRO A 107 -2.90 -4.17 15.78
C PRO A 107 -2.49 -2.84 15.12
N ALA A 108 -3.46 -1.97 14.83
CA ALA A 108 -3.20 -0.64 14.25
C ALA A 108 -2.28 0.21 15.14
N ALA A 109 -2.39 0.10 16.46
CA ALA A 109 -1.51 0.76 17.40
C ALA A 109 -0.03 0.35 17.22
N GLN A 110 0.22 -0.93 16.90
CA GLN A 110 1.58 -1.38 16.61
C GLN A 110 2.12 -0.74 15.33
N VAL A 111 1.30 -0.63 14.27
CA VAL A 111 1.70 0.05 13.02
C VAL A 111 2.12 1.50 13.29
N VAL A 112 1.33 2.23 14.09
CA VAL A 112 1.67 3.62 14.47
C VAL A 112 2.98 3.67 15.25
N SER A 113 3.16 2.80 16.24
CA SER A 113 4.38 2.74 17.05
C SER A 113 5.63 2.45 16.20
N GLU A 114 5.55 1.49 15.27
CA GLU A 114 6.63 1.15 14.36
C GLU A 114 7.01 2.32 13.44
N LEU A 115 6.00 3.00 12.87
CA LEU A 115 6.21 4.17 12.02
C LEU A 115 6.88 5.32 12.79
N MET A 116 6.43 5.59 14.01
CA MET A 116 7.01 6.65 14.87
C MET A 116 8.43 6.30 15.30
N ALA A 117 8.70 5.05 15.69
CA ALA A 117 10.04 4.62 16.06
C ALA A 117 11.02 4.74 14.88
N ASP A 118 10.59 4.41 13.67
CA ASP A 118 11.39 4.55 12.46
C ASP A 118 11.66 6.03 12.11
N PHE A 119 10.65 6.89 12.30
CA PHE A 119 10.81 8.33 12.11
C PHE A 119 11.83 8.94 13.08
N LEU A 120 11.71 8.63 14.37
CA LEU A 120 12.60 9.15 15.40
C LEU A 120 14.06 8.70 15.17
N ARG A 121 14.28 7.42 14.85
CA ARG A 121 15.61 6.92 14.49
C ARG A 121 16.23 7.64 13.29
N TYR A 122 15.40 7.99 12.30
CA TYR A 122 15.86 8.74 11.15
C TYR A 122 16.20 10.20 11.51
N ALA A 123 15.39 10.85 12.34
CA ALA A 123 15.67 12.20 12.84
C ALA A 123 16.98 12.26 13.62
N ASP A 124 17.24 11.28 14.49
CA ASP A 124 18.49 11.19 15.25
C ASP A 124 19.71 10.95 14.34
N PHE A 125 19.55 10.11 13.32
CA PHE A 125 20.58 9.90 12.29
C PHE A 125 20.93 11.22 11.56
N LEU A 126 19.93 12.01 11.16
CA LEU A 126 20.15 13.29 10.49
C LEU A 126 20.86 14.30 11.40
N LYS A 127 20.46 14.39 12.68
CA LYS A 127 21.13 15.26 13.67
C LYS A 127 22.59 14.88 13.83
N ALA A 128 22.88 13.60 14.01
CA ALA A 128 24.25 13.11 14.16
C ALA A 128 25.11 13.43 12.93
N LYS A 129 24.54 13.29 11.73
CA LYS A 129 25.24 13.60 10.48
C LYS A 129 25.54 15.09 10.34
N ALA A 130 24.57 15.96 10.62
CA ALA A 130 24.77 17.41 10.57
C ALA A 130 25.87 17.87 11.55
N SER A 131 25.87 17.35 12.78
CA SER A 131 26.92 17.67 13.76
C SER A 131 28.32 17.19 13.34
N ALA A 132 28.41 16.08 12.61
CA ALA A 132 29.69 15.57 12.10
C ALA A 132 30.25 16.44 10.94
N GLU A 133 29.36 16.98 10.10
CA GLU A 133 29.75 17.88 8.99
C GLU A 133 30.24 19.24 9.52
N GLU A 134 29.58 19.79 10.57
CA GLU A 134 30.03 21.02 11.24
C GLU A 134 31.37 20.87 11.97
N ALA A 135 31.72 19.67 12.41
CA ALA A 135 32.97 19.38 13.10
C ALA A 135 34.18 19.19 12.17
N THR A 136 33.95 19.12 10.84
CA THR A 136 35.05 18.97 9.86
C THR A 136 35.49 20.36 9.38
N PRO A 137 36.68 20.87 9.75
CA PRO A 137 37.15 22.16 9.28
C PRO A 137 37.36 22.10 7.77
N THR A 138 36.77 23.08 7.06
CA THR A 138 37.11 23.34 5.65
C THR A 138 38.59 23.70 5.57
N ALA A 139 39.38 22.83 4.94
CA ALA A 139 40.80 23.06 4.64
C ALA A 139 40.95 24.08 3.51
#